data_7bc0dde706485655aa7996ab1996996d
#
_entry.id   7bc0dde706485655aa7996ab1996996d
#
_cell.length_a   1.000
_cell.length_b   1.000
_cell.length_c   1.000
_cell.angle_alpha   90.00
_cell.angle_beta   90.00
_cell.angle_gamma   90.00
#
_symmetry.space_group_name_H-M   'P 1'
#
loop_
_entity.id
_entity.type
_entity.pdbx_description
1 polymer ?
#
loop_
_entity_poly.entity_id
_entity_poly.type
_entity_poly.pdbx_seq_one_letter_code
_entity_poly.pdbx_strand_id
1 'polypeptide(L)'
;MESGAVGVGAESATIHADGFEAAADWSDLLTPETYVGYDRAENVASYNEATFDTPHEYARPSRLSLNEWSLFGEWTVMGEAAELNRSGGGVVYRFHARDVHLVMGTAASGATSVPFRVRIDGEPPGAAHGVDVDEQGLGAVTERRLYQLIRQTTPIADRDFEIEFLDPRVQVFSFTFG
;
A
#
# COMPACT_ATOMS: atom_id res chain seq x y z
N MET A 1 55.21 28.51 -16.22
CA MET A 1 54.05 28.87 -15.43
C MET A 1 52.85 28.14 -16.03
N GLU A 2 52.57 26.96 -15.58
CA GLU A 2 51.35 26.25 -15.99
C GLU A 2 50.56 25.87 -14.77
N SER A 3 49.35 26.41 -14.72
CA SER A 3 48.38 26.17 -13.68
C SER A 3 47.65 24.86 -13.99
N GLY A 4 47.94 23.80 -13.23
CA GLY A 4 47.23 22.54 -13.31
C GLY A 4 45.91 22.64 -12.55
N ALA A 5 44.80 22.61 -13.28
CA ALA A 5 43.48 22.45 -12.70
C ALA A 5 43.30 20.97 -12.30
N VAL A 6 43.26 20.69 -11.01
CA VAL A 6 42.86 19.39 -10.47
C VAL A 6 41.35 19.32 -10.57
N GLY A 7 40.84 18.52 -11.51
CA GLY A 7 39.44 18.17 -11.57
C GLY A 7 39.10 17.24 -10.39
N VAL A 8 38.31 17.76 -9.45
CA VAL A 8 37.71 16.94 -8.40
C VAL A 8 36.56 16.18 -9.06
N GLY A 9 36.80 14.92 -9.37
CA GLY A 9 35.75 13.99 -9.77
C GLY A 9 34.83 13.80 -8.57
N ALA A 10 33.60 14.28 -8.69
CA ALA A 10 32.55 13.92 -7.75
C ALA A 10 32.22 12.44 -8.00
N GLU A 11 32.76 11.58 -7.20
CA GLU A 11 32.27 10.20 -7.08
C GLU A 11 30.87 10.29 -6.49
N SER A 12 29.86 10.04 -7.35
CA SER A 12 28.51 9.78 -6.88
C SER A 12 28.56 8.54 -6.02
N ALA A 13 28.57 8.70 -4.71
CA ALA A 13 28.37 7.62 -3.79
C ALA A 13 27.00 7.02 -4.06
N THR A 14 26.97 5.84 -4.66
CA THR A 14 25.77 5.04 -4.78
C THR A 14 25.40 4.59 -3.36
N ILE A 15 24.51 5.31 -2.73
CA ILE A 15 23.95 4.91 -1.45
C ILE A 15 23.03 3.74 -1.76
N HIS A 16 23.50 2.52 -1.54
CA HIS A 16 22.64 1.36 -1.43
C HIS A 16 21.86 1.49 -0.12
N ALA A 17 20.76 2.19 -0.18
CA ALA A 17 19.83 2.26 0.92
C ALA A 17 18.89 1.04 0.80
N ASP A 18 19.28 -0.06 1.39
CA ASP A 18 18.35 -1.16 1.67
C ASP A 18 17.23 -0.58 2.56
N GLY A 19 16.01 -0.52 2.01
CA GLY A 19 14.84 -0.05 2.73
C GLY A 19 14.33 1.33 2.39
N PHE A 20 14.94 2.07 1.45
CA PHE A 20 14.40 3.33 0.94
C PHE A 20 13.58 3.11 -0.35
N GLU A 21 12.66 4.05 -0.64
CA GLU A 21 11.94 4.09 -1.90
C GLU A 21 12.95 4.10 -3.06
N ALA A 22 12.96 3.02 -3.84
CA ALA A 22 13.64 3.04 -5.11
C ALA A 22 12.86 3.95 -6.08
N ALA A 23 13.56 4.52 -7.08
CA ALA A 23 12.89 5.24 -8.15
C ALA A 23 11.82 4.34 -8.80
N ALA A 24 10.67 4.92 -9.14
CA ALA A 24 9.58 4.20 -9.78
C ALA A 24 10.05 3.53 -11.09
N ASP A 25 9.53 2.35 -11.35
CA ASP A 25 9.70 1.68 -12.64
C ASP A 25 8.66 2.23 -13.62
N TRP A 26 8.98 3.37 -14.23
CA TRP A 26 8.05 4.10 -15.10
C TRP A 26 7.58 3.30 -16.32
N SER A 27 8.35 2.31 -16.77
CA SER A 27 7.98 1.46 -17.90
C SER A 27 6.86 0.48 -17.58
N ASP A 28 6.77 0.07 -16.30
CA ASP A 28 5.80 -0.90 -15.79
C ASP A 28 4.82 -0.29 -14.77
N LEU A 29 4.75 1.03 -14.67
CA LEU A 29 3.81 1.71 -13.78
C LEU A 29 2.51 2.05 -14.53
N LEU A 30 1.50 1.19 -14.40
CA LEU A 30 0.17 1.37 -15.03
C LEU A 30 -0.94 1.67 -14.01
N THR A 31 -0.65 1.63 -12.72
CA THR A 31 -1.62 1.89 -11.67
C THR A 31 -1.37 3.26 -11.05
N PRO A 32 -2.39 4.13 -11.02
CA PRO A 32 -2.25 5.49 -10.49
C PRO A 32 -2.27 5.51 -8.97
N GLU A 33 -1.74 6.59 -8.38
CA GLU A 33 -1.95 6.91 -6.98
C GLU A 33 -3.45 6.90 -6.65
N THR A 34 -3.83 6.31 -5.51
CA THR A 34 -5.22 6.02 -5.18
C THR A 34 -5.53 6.47 -3.76
N TYR A 35 -6.55 7.31 -3.60
CA TYR A 35 -7.04 7.80 -2.32
C TYR A 35 -8.20 6.95 -1.83
N VAL A 36 -8.17 6.57 -0.54
CA VAL A 36 -9.16 5.67 0.06
C VAL A 36 -10.37 6.44 0.58
N GLY A 37 -10.17 7.62 1.16
CA GLY A 37 -11.27 8.47 1.61
C GLY A 37 -12.16 8.97 0.46
N TYR A 38 -13.44 9.21 0.74
CA TYR A 38 -14.45 9.48 -0.31
C TYR A 38 -14.25 10.80 -1.05
N ASP A 39 -13.49 11.77 -0.51
CA ASP A 39 -13.27 13.06 -1.17
C ASP A 39 -12.56 12.92 -2.52
N ARG A 40 -11.69 11.91 -2.67
CA ARG A 40 -10.85 11.73 -3.84
C ARG A 40 -10.82 10.28 -4.35
N ALA A 41 -11.65 9.40 -3.82
CA ALA A 41 -11.67 7.99 -4.21
C ALA A 41 -12.15 7.82 -5.66
N GLU A 42 -11.42 7.03 -6.43
CA GLU A 42 -11.74 6.66 -7.81
C GLU A 42 -11.58 5.15 -7.97
N ASN A 43 -12.29 4.57 -8.94
CA ASN A 43 -12.21 3.14 -9.31
C ASN A 43 -12.49 2.18 -8.16
N VAL A 44 -13.28 2.60 -7.19
CA VAL A 44 -13.66 1.76 -6.05
C VAL A 44 -14.96 1.01 -6.37
N ALA A 45 -14.89 -0.32 -6.30
CA ALA A 45 -16.00 -1.20 -6.66
C ALA A 45 -17.20 -1.11 -5.71
N SER A 46 -17.01 -0.66 -4.47
CA SER A 46 -17.98 -0.83 -3.40
C SER A 46 -18.60 0.46 -2.86
N TYR A 47 -18.22 1.66 -3.35
CA TYR A 47 -18.71 2.91 -2.78
C TYR A 47 -20.08 3.37 -3.30
N ASN A 48 -20.59 2.79 -4.37
CA ASN A 48 -21.88 3.23 -4.97
C ASN A 48 -23.10 3.02 -4.07
N GLU A 49 -23.03 2.02 -3.17
CA GLU A 49 -24.11 1.70 -2.22
C GLU A 49 -23.67 1.96 -0.76
N ALA A 50 -22.53 2.62 -0.58
CA ALA A 50 -21.95 2.85 0.73
C ALA A 50 -22.63 3.97 1.49
N THR A 51 -22.64 3.86 2.82
CA THR A 51 -22.96 4.94 3.74
C THR A 51 -21.64 5.43 4.33
N PHE A 52 -21.33 6.71 4.12
CA PHE A 52 -20.10 7.32 4.63
C PHE A 52 -20.27 7.90 6.03
N ASP A 53 -19.15 8.12 6.71
CA ASP A 53 -19.04 8.69 8.07
C ASP A 53 -19.74 7.88 9.16
N THR A 54 -20.12 6.66 8.86
CA THR A 54 -20.70 5.69 9.80
C THR A 54 -20.21 4.28 9.47
N PRO A 55 -20.24 3.33 10.43
CA PRO A 55 -19.87 1.95 10.16
C PRO A 55 -20.74 1.35 9.05
N HIS A 56 -20.09 0.73 8.07
CA HIS A 56 -20.74 0.04 6.96
C HIS A 56 -19.97 -1.25 6.65
N GLU A 57 -20.71 -2.33 6.38
CA GLU A 57 -20.14 -3.62 6.00
C GLU A 57 -19.93 -3.67 4.49
N TYR A 58 -18.67 -3.87 4.06
CA TYR A 58 -18.30 -4.00 2.66
C TYR A 58 -18.07 -5.46 2.33
N ALA A 59 -18.75 -5.95 1.29
CA ALA A 59 -18.54 -7.30 0.79
C ALA A 59 -17.26 -7.38 -0.05
N ARG A 60 -16.52 -8.46 0.11
CA ARG A 60 -15.35 -8.74 -0.75
C ARG A 60 -15.86 -9.00 -2.17
N PRO A 61 -15.37 -8.26 -3.19
CA PRO A 61 -15.74 -8.54 -4.57
C PRO A 61 -15.15 -9.88 -5.01
N SER A 62 -15.87 -10.60 -5.88
CA SER A 62 -15.39 -11.86 -6.44
C SER A 62 -14.32 -11.65 -7.51
N ARG A 63 -14.29 -10.48 -8.14
CA ARG A 63 -13.36 -10.11 -9.22
C ARG A 63 -13.18 -8.60 -9.29
N LEU A 64 -11.97 -8.16 -9.62
CA LEU A 64 -11.62 -6.78 -9.89
C LEU A 64 -11.05 -6.64 -11.30
N SER A 65 -11.35 -5.53 -11.95
CA SER A 65 -10.66 -5.07 -13.17
C SER A 65 -9.33 -4.40 -12.79
N LEU A 66 -8.42 -4.25 -13.74
CA LEU A 66 -7.16 -3.54 -13.51
C LEU A 66 -7.44 -2.12 -12.99
N ASN A 67 -6.71 -1.72 -11.95
CA ASN A 67 -6.85 -0.46 -11.23
C ASN A 67 -8.13 -0.31 -10.41
N GLU A 68 -8.95 -1.33 -10.32
CA GLU A 68 -10.12 -1.38 -9.45
C GLU A 68 -9.74 -1.94 -8.07
N TRP A 69 -10.35 -1.40 -7.04
CA TRP A 69 -10.12 -1.80 -5.66
C TRP A 69 -11.40 -1.79 -4.84
N SER A 70 -11.37 -2.41 -3.68
CA SER A 70 -12.49 -2.43 -2.74
C SER A 70 -12.01 -2.63 -1.31
N LEU A 71 -12.76 -2.07 -0.37
CA LEU A 71 -12.72 -2.51 1.02
C LEU A 71 -13.47 -3.82 1.19
N PHE A 72 -13.17 -4.56 2.24
CA PHE A 72 -13.99 -5.66 2.75
C PHE A 72 -13.98 -5.65 4.29
N GLY A 73 -15.07 -6.09 4.90
CA GLY A 73 -15.30 -5.99 6.34
C GLY A 73 -15.97 -4.69 6.73
N GLU A 74 -16.04 -4.41 8.02
CA GLU A 74 -16.74 -3.24 8.55
C GLU A 74 -15.80 -2.03 8.69
N TRP A 75 -16.09 -0.98 7.93
CA TRP A 75 -15.31 0.25 7.87
C TRP A 75 -16.17 1.49 8.05
N THR A 76 -15.58 2.53 8.63
CA THR A 76 -16.09 3.90 8.55
C THR A 76 -15.24 4.66 7.53
N VAL A 77 -15.82 4.99 6.39
CA VAL A 77 -15.13 5.76 5.35
C VAL A 77 -15.41 7.24 5.56
N MET A 78 -14.35 8.01 5.71
CA MET A 78 -14.36 9.46 5.91
C MET A 78 -13.80 10.18 4.68
N GLY A 79 -13.75 11.50 4.71
CA GLY A 79 -13.28 12.30 3.57
C GLY A 79 -11.89 11.92 3.07
N GLU A 80 -10.93 11.74 3.97
CA GLU A 80 -9.51 11.50 3.62
C GLU A 80 -8.99 10.11 4.00
N ALA A 81 -9.76 9.31 4.71
CA ALA A 81 -9.32 8.02 5.23
C ALA A 81 -10.49 7.05 5.42
N ALA A 82 -10.17 5.79 5.61
CA ALA A 82 -11.11 4.79 6.13
C ALA A 82 -10.54 4.17 7.41
N GLU A 83 -11.39 3.96 8.39
CA GLU A 83 -11.06 3.34 9.68
C GLU A 83 -11.76 1.99 9.82
N LEU A 84 -10.98 0.97 10.15
CA LEU A 84 -11.50 -0.38 10.38
C LEU A 84 -12.17 -0.47 11.75
N ASN A 85 -13.43 -0.93 11.77
CA ASN A 85 -14.22 -1.06 12.99
C ASN A 85 -14.14 -2.45 13.63
N ARG A 86 -13.87 -3.50 12.83
CA ARG A 86 -13.73 -4.89 13.31
C ARG A 86 -12.54 -5.57 12.67
N SER A 87 -11.89 -6.46 13.42
CA SER A 87 -10.80 -7.30 12.90
C SER A 87 -11.24 -8.15 11.70
N GLY A 88 -10.30 -8.49 10.84
CA GLY A 88 -10.53 -9.33 9.66
C GLY A 88 -11.00 -8.59 8.42
N GLY A 89 -11.13 -7.27 8.47
CA GLY A 89 -11.35 -6.44 7.30
C GLY A 89 -10.04 -6.04 6.61
N GLY A 90 -10.16 -5.55 5.39
CA GLY A 90 -8.99 -5.17 4.62
C GLY A 90 -9.32 -4.48 3.30
N VAL A 91 -8.35 -4.51 2.40
CA VAL A 91 -8.43 -3.91 1.08
C VAL A 91 -7.94 -4.92 0.05
N VAL A 92 -8.65 -5.02 -1.06
CA VAL A 92 -8.23 -5.75 -2.26
C VAL A 92 -8.04 -4.78 -3.42
N TYR A 93 -7.01 -5.01 -4.23
CA TYR A 93 -6.63 -4.10 -5.32
C TYR A 93 -6.00 -4.89 -6.48
N ARG A 94 -6.53 -4.74 -7.69
CA ARG A 94 -5.89 -5.29 -8.88
C ARG A 94 -5.00 -4.22 -9.52
N PHE A 95 -3.69 -4.46 -9.50
CA PHE A 95 -2.68 -3.46 -9.86
C PHE A 95 -1.65 -3.98 -10.86
N HIS A 96 -0.98 -3.04 -11.54
CA HIS A 96 0.19 -3.30 -12.37
C HIS A 96 1.27 -2.26 -12.06
N ALA A 97 2.22 -2.65 -11.23
CA ALA A 97 3.39 -1.88 -10.85
C ALA A 97 4.41 -2.79 -10.19
N ARG A 98 5.66 -2.38 -10.11
CA ARG A 98 6.67 -3.12 -9.33
C ARG A 98 6.36 -3.05 -7.84
N ASP A 99 6.05 -1.86 -7.34
CA ASP A 99 5.90 -1.60 -5.91
C ASP A 99 4.46 -1.26 -5.53
N VAL A 100 4.04 -1.72 -4.36
CA VAL A 100 2.81 -1.29 -3.67
C VAL A 100 3.19 -0.70 -2.33
N HIS A 101 2.83 0.55 -2.12
CA HIS A 101 2.96 1.27 -0.87
C HIS A 101 1.58 1.71 -0.37
N LEU A 102 1.39 1.73 0.93
CA LEU A 102 0.15 2.17 1.56
C LEU A 102 0.45 3.09 2.74
N VAL A 103 -0.13 4.28 2.73
CA VAL A 103 -0.09 5.17 3.88
C VAL A 103 -1.15 4.72 4.88
N MET A 104 -0.69 4.32 6.05
CA MET A 104 -1.52 3.81 7.15
C MET A 104 -1.10 4.41 8.47
N GLY A 105 -2.00 4.37 9.44
CA GLY A 105 -1.75 4.74 10.82
C GLY A 105 -2.70 4.04 11.77
N THR A 106 -2.48 4.21 13.06
CA THR A 106 -3.42 3.75 14.09
C THR A 106 -4.36 4.88 14.47
N ALA A 107 -5.65 4.58 14.66
CA ALA A 107 -6.67 5.57 15.02
C ALA A 107 -6.58 6.04 16.47
N ALA A 108 -5.97 5.25 17.35
CA ALA A 108 -5.83 5.59 18.77
C ALA A 108 -4.51 6.28 19.04
N SER A 109 -4.55 7.43 19.75
CA SER A 109 -3.39 8.03 20.40
C SER A 109 -2.91 7.11 21.52
N GLY A 110 -1.68 6.58 21.39
CA GLY A 110 -1.12 5.65 22.37
C GLY A 110 -1.04 4.23 21.84
N ALA A 111 -0.29 4.10 20.82
CA ALA A 111 0.44 2.97 20.26
C ALA A 111 0.01 1.56 20.68
N THR A 112 -1.11 1.10 20.15
CA THR A 112 -1.27 -0.33 19.93
C THR A 112 -0.89 -0.60 18.49
N SER A 113 0.09 -1.48 18.24
CA SER A 113 0.39 -1.92 16.89
C SER A 113 -0.78 -2.74 16.33
N VAL A 114 -1.09 -2.57 15.05
CA VAL A 114 -2.11 -3.36 14.37
C VAL A 114 -1.42 -4.34 13.43
N PRO A 115 -1.44 -5.64 13.74
CA PRO A 115 -0.86 -6.64 12.85
C PRO A 115 -1.69 -6.78 11.59
N PHE A 116 -1.01 -7.03 10.47
CA PHE A 116 -1.66 -7.27 9.19
C PHE A 116 -0.98 -8.39 8.40
N ARG A 117 -1.69 -8.89 7.41
CA ARG A 117 -1.19 -9.88 6.46
C ARG A 117 -1.43 -9.42 5.03
N VAL A 118 -0.37 -9.48 4.22
CA VAL A 118 -0.40 -9.19 2.79
C VAL A 118 -0.39 -10.49 1.98
N ARG A 119 -1.15 -10.52 0.90
CA ARG A 119 -1.13 -11.61 -0.09
C ARG A 119 -1.05 -11.03 -1.49
N ILE A 120 -0.45 -11.79 -2.39
CA ILE A 120 -0.45 -11.56 -3.83
C ILE A 120 -1.04 -12.80 -4.50
N ASP A 121 -2.09 -12.60 -5.31
CA ASP A 121 -2.82 -13.68 -5.98
C ASP A 121 -3.28 -14.80 -5.01
N GLY A 122 -3.66 -14.39 -3.78
CA GLY A 122 -4.12 -15.30 -2.73
C GLY A 122 -3.05 -16.02 -1.94
N GLU A 123 -1.77 -15.80 -2.25
CA GLU A 123 -0.62 -16.46 -1.63
C GLU A 123 0.26 -15.46 -0.85
N PRO A 124 1.08 -15.92 0.10
CA PRO A 124 2.11 -15.07 0.70
C PRO A 124 3.02 -14.47 -0.37
N PRO A 125 3.52 -13.22 -0.19
CA PRO A 125 4.31 -12.55 -1.21
C PRO A 125 5.67 -13.22 -1.48
N GLY A 126 6.22 -13.99 -0.55
CA GLY A 126 7.53 -14.61 -0.70
C GLY A 126 8.61 -13.58 -1.04
N ALA A 127 9.37 -13.83 -2.10
CA ALA A 127 10.45 -12.94 -2.55
C ALA A 127 9.95 -11.54 -3.00
N ALA A 128 8.66 -11.38 -3.29
CA ALA A 128 8.05 -10.10 -3.67
C ALA A 128 7.64 -9.24 -2.46
N HIS A 129 8.00 -9.62 -1.25
CA HIS A 129 7.68 -8.81 -0.07
C HIS A 129 8.43 -7.47 -0.08
N GLY A 130 7.75 -6.39 0.35
CA GLY A 130 8.37 -5.11 0.64
C GLY A 130 9.11 -5.13 1.99
N VAL A 131 9.80 -4.03 2.32
CA VAL A 131 10.63 -3.96 3.54
C VAL A 131 9.82 -3.97 4.84
N ASP A 132 8.55 -3.62 4.79
CA ASP A 132 7.66 -3.56 5.96
C ASP A 132 6.87 -4.86 6.21
N VAL A 133 7.12 -5.90 5.42
CA VAL A 133 6.52 -7.22 5.57
C VAL A 133 7.59 -8.30 5.44
N ASP A 134 7.35 -9.46 6.05
CA ASP A 134 8.18 -10.63 5.85
C ASP A 134 7.72 -11.48 4.63
N GLU A 135 8.42 -12.56 4.34
CA GLU A 135 8.09 -13.45 3.22
C GLU A 135 6.71 -14.13 3.36
N GLN A 136 6.17 -14.20 4.57
CA GLN A 136 4.83 -14.71 4.85
C GLN A 136 3.75 -13.63 4.68
N GLY A 137 4.15 -12.38 4.42
CA GLY A 137 3.25 -11.24 4.29
C GLY A 137 2.86 -10.59 5.61
N LEU A 138 3.52 -10.95 6.72
CA LEU A 138 3.20 -10.40 8.05
C LEU A 138 3.93 -9.10 8.30
N GLY A 139 3.21 -8.12 8.84
CA GLY A 139 3.71 -6.83 9.27
C GLY A 139 2.84 -6.23 10.35
N ALA A 140 3.16 -5.01 10.77
CA ALA A 140 2.39 -4.28 11.78
C ALA A 140 2.39 -2.78 11.49
N VAL A 141 1.22 -2.15 11.65
CA VAL A 141 1.06 -0.70 11.63
C VAL A 141 1.35 -0.18 13.03
N THR A 142 2.35 0.69 13.17
CA THR A 142 2.74 1.27 14.46
C THR A 142 2.53 2.78 14.52
N GLU A 143 2.84 3.49 13.47
CA GLU A 143 2.70 4.94 13.35
C GLU A 143 2.15 5.31 11.97
N ARG A 144 1.65 6.53 11.83
CA ARG A 144 1.21 7.00 10.52
C ARG A 144 2.40 7.28 9.62
N ARG A 145 2.59 6.47 8.61
CA ARG A 145 3.61 6.62 7.57
C ARG A 145 3.26 5.82 6.33
N LEU A 146 4.10 5.91 5.31
CA LEU A 146 4.08 5.05 4.15
C LEU A 146 4.75 3.71 4.51
N TYR A 147 4.04 2.62 4.23
CA TYR A 147 4.52 1.25 4.38
C TYR A 147 4.78 0.63 3.01
N GLN A 148 5.96 0.04 2.83
CA GLN A 148 6.37 -0.63 1.61
C GLN A 148 5.98 -2.11 1.71
N LEU A 149 4.93 -2.51 1.01
CA LEU A 149 4.30 -3.81 1.20
C LEU A 149 4.71 -4.84 0.15
N ILE A 150 4.87 -4.43 -1.11
CA ILE A 150 5.23 -5.31 -2.23
C ILE A 150 6.32 -4.66 -3.06
N ARG A 151 7.24 -5.52 -3.52
CA ARG A 151 8.14 -5.25 -4.64
C ARG A 151 8.20 -6.48 -5.52
N GLN A 152 7.51 -6.46 -6.66
CA GLN A 152 7.51 -7.58 -7.58
C GLN A 152 8.91 -7.87 -8.12
N THR A 153 9.22 -9.15 -8.26
CA THR A 153 10.34 -9.62 -9.06
C THR A 153 9.95 -9.63 -10.53
N THR A 154 10.91 -9.46 -11.44
CA THR A 154 10.63 -9.46 -12.88
C THR A 154 10.23 -10.86 -13.38
N PRO A 155 9.28 -10.95 -14.35
CA PRO A 155 8.58 -9.85 -15.02
C PRO A 155 7.46 -9.24 -14.15
N ILE A 156 7.24 -7.92 -14.31
CA ILE A 156 6.11 -7.24 -13.67
C ILE A 156 4.83 -7.64 -14.41
N ALA A 157 3.78 -7.96 -13.65
CA ALA A 157 2.50 -8.42 -14.18
C ALA A 157 1.34 -7.85 -13.39
N ASP A 158 0.12 -7.95 -13.94
CA ASP A 158 -1.12 -7.68 -13.21
C ASP A 158 -1.25 -8.66 -12.06
N ARG A 159 -1.51 -8.15 -10.85
CA ARG A 159 -1.64 -8.94 -9.63
C ARG A 159 -2.84 -8.50 -8.82
N ASP A 160 -3.38 -9.43 -8.06
CA ASP A 160 -4.38 -9.17 -7.03
C ASP A 160 -3.66 -9.01 -5.67
N PHE A 161 -3.62 -7.76 -5.20
CA PHE A 161 -3.09 -7.42 -3.88
C PHE A 161 -4.21 -7.53 -2.84
N GLU A 162 -3.89 -8.07 -1.67
CA GLU A 162 -4.75 -8.07 -0.49
C GLU A 162 -3.97 -7.69 0.74
N ILE A 163 -4.55 -6.83 1.57
CA ILE A 163 -4.11 -6.62 2.94
C ILE A 163 -5.30 -6.88 3.87
N GLU A 164 -5.09 -7.75 4.87
CA GLU A 164 -6.05 -8.05 5.93
C GLU A 164 -5.49 -7.59 7.26
N PHE A 165 -6.28 -6.83 8.02
CA PHE A 165 -5.91 -6.35 9.34
C PHE A 165 -6.47 -7.28 10.40
N LEU A 166 -5.61 -7.74 11.32
CA LEU A 166 -5.95 -8.73 12.33
C LEU A 166 -6.56 -8.11 13.59
N ASP A 167 -6.40 -6.80 13.76
CA ASP A 167 -7.03 -6.00 14.82
C ASP A 167 -7.71 -4.77 14.20
N PRO A 168 -8.76 -4.20 14.85
CA PRO A 168 -9.42 -2.99 14.40
C PRO A 168 -8.58 -1.73 14.68
N ARG A 169 -9.10 -0.55 14.27
CA ARG A 169 -8.56 0.80 14.51
C ARG A 169 -7.32 1.15 13.71
N VAL A 170 -7.10 0.48 12.61
CA VAL A 170 -6.20 0.99 11.58
C VAL A 170 -6.93 2.03 10.75
N GLN A 171 -6.22 3.07 10.35
CA GLN A 171 -6.67 4.03 9.33
C GLN A 171 -5.82 3.84 8.08
N VAL A 172 -6.48 3.79 6.93
CA VAL A 172 -5.84 3.73 5.62
C VAL A 172 -6.15 4.98 4.82
N PHE A 173 -5.16 5.56 4.15
CA PHE A 173 -5.25 6.87 3.51
C PHE A 173 -5.10 6.80 2.00
N SER A 174 -3.98 6.27 1.52
CA SER A 174 -3.69 6.26 0.09
C SER A 174 -2.70 5.17 -0.29
N PHE A 175 -2.89 4.62 -1.49
CA PHE A 175 -1.91 3.78 -2.16
C PHE A 175 -1.01 4.60 -3.07
N THR A 176 0.27 4.26 -3.07
CA THR A 176 1.27 4.76 -4.01
C THR A 176 1.93 3.57 -4.67
N PHE A 177 2.17 3.67 -5.97
CA PHE A 177 2.77 2.62 -6.79
C PHE A 177 4.08 3.11 -7.42
N GLY A 178 5.02 2.20 -7.61
CA GLY A 178 6.33 2.52 -8.17
C GLY A 178 6.89 1.51 -9.15
#